data_23002f60151797b32d9daf22b51b6271
#
_entry.id   23002f60151797b32d9daf22b51b6271
#
_cell.length_a   1.000
_cell.length_b   1.000
_cell.length_c   1.000
_cell.angle_alpha   90.00
_cell.angle_beta   90.00
_cell.angle_gamma   90.00
#
_symmetry.space_group_name_H-M   'P 1'
#
loop_
_entity.id
_entity.type
_entity.pdbx_description
1 polymer ?
#
loop_
_entity_poly.entity_id
_entity_poly.type
_entity_poly.pdbx_seq_one_letter_code
_entity_poly.pdbx_strand_id
1 'polypeptide(L)'
;MYLTKFARKVTVIHRRDELRAAKSIQEKAFANPKMHFMWNSTVEEIKGDGVVNSMIIKDTKTGELREIKADEEDGTFGIFVFIGFDPKSQLFEGKLEMNNRYIVTDKYMHTSVPGVFAAGDVIEKHLRQVVTACGDGAVAVTEAQRYVESLED
;
A
#
# COMPACT_ATOMS: atom_id res chain seq x y z
N MET A 1 -7.15 -8.98 -12.00
CA MET A 1 -7.11 -9.77 -13.26
C MET A 1 -5.90 -10.70 -13.38
N TYR A 2 -4.66 -10.27 -13.06
CA TYR A 2 -3.50 -11.17 -13.17
C TYR A 2 -3.65 -12.47 -12.36
N LEU A 3 -4.14 -12.38 -11.14
CA LEU A 3 -4.37 -13.52 -10.25
C LEU A 3 -5.35 -14.55 -10.80
N THR A 4 -6.27 -14.17 -11.69
CA THR A 4 -7.22 -15.13 -12.29
C THR A 4 -6.57 -16.13 -13.27
N LYS A 5 -5.28 -15.91 -13.60
CA LYS A 5 -4.49 -16.90 -14.36
C LYS A 5 -4.08 -18.10 -13.51
N PHE A 6 -4.01 -17.93 -12.19
CA PHE A 6 -3.50 -18.94 -11.26
C PHE A 6 -4.60 -19.46 -10.33
N ALA A 7 -5.55 -18.61 -9.95
CA ALA A 7 -6.62 -18.94 -9.04
C ALA A 7 -7.89 -19.38 -9.80
N ARG A 8 -8.66 -20.26 -9.21
CA ARG A 8 -10.00 -20.64 -9.67
C ARG A 8 -11.00 -19.49 -9.49
N LYS A 9 -10.82 -18.75 -8.38
CA LYS A 9 -11.68 -17.64 -7.99
C LYS A 9 -10.84 -16.52 -7.39
N VAL A 10 -11.14 -15.28 -7.73
CA VAL A 10 -10.55 -14.08 -7.13
C VAL A 10 -11.67 -13.20 -6.62
N THR A 11 -11.68 -12.94 -5.32
CA THR A 11 -12.67 -12.09 -4.69
C THR A 11 -12.05 -10.75 -4.31
N VAL A 12 -12.58 -9.67 -4.84
CA VAL A 12 -12.20 -8.29 -4.47
C VAL A 12 -13.08 -7.86 -3.31
N ILE A 13 -12.46 -7.60 -2.16
CA ILE A 13 -13.13 -7.03 -1.00
C ILE A 13 -12.95 -5.52 -1.05
N HIS A 14 -14.05 -4.77 -1.08
CA HIS A 14 -14.02 -3.32 -1.21
C HIS A 14 -14.96 -2.64 -0.23
N ARG A 15 -14.46 -1.60 0.47
CA ARG A 15 -15.19 -0.89 1.54
C ARG A 15 -16.37 -0.03 1.07
N ARG A 16 -16.54 0.14 -0.24
CA ARG A 16 -17.63 0.89 -0.88
C ARG A 16 -18.36 -0.01 -1.88
N ASP A 17 -19.40 0.49 -2.48
CA ASP A 17 -20.19 -0.17 -3.52
C ASP A 17 -19.71 0.11 -4.95
N GLU A 18 -18.63 0.88 -5.11
CA GLU A 18 -18.04 1.19 -6.41
C GLU A 18 -16.51 1.20 -6.36
N LEU A 19 -15.86 0.89 -7.48
CA LEU A 19 -14.41 0.95 -7.63
C LEU A 19 -13.96 2.35 -8.07
N ARG A 20 -12.72 2.72 -7.69
CA ARG A 20 -12.07 3.95 -8.16
C ARG A 20 -11.25 3.77 -9.44
N ALA A 21 -11.06 2.54 -9.89
CA ALA A 21 -10.28 2.23 -11.09
C ALA A 21 -10.90 2.87 -12.34
N ALA A 22 -10.11 3.01 -13.41
CA ALA A 22 -10.62 3.46 -14.70
C ALA A 22 -11.75 2.54 -15.20
N LYS A 23 -12.77 3.10 -15.83
CA LYS A 23 -13.97 2.36 -16.29
C LYS A 23 -13.62 1.16 -17.17
N SER A 24 -12.68 1.30 -18.09
CA SER A 24 -12.23 0.21 -18.97
C SER A 24 -11.60 -0.97 -18.21
N ILE A 25 -11.00 -0.72 -17.04
CA ILE A 25 -10.46 -1.78 -16.15
C ILE A 25 -11.61 -2.44 -15.40
N GLN A 26 -12.57 -1.65 -14.93
CA GLN A 26 -13.77 -2.16 -14.26
C GLN A 26 -14.58 -3.09 -15.17
N GLU A 27 -14.84 -2.68 -16.42
CA GLU A 27 -15.56 -3.48 -17.41
C GLU A 27 -14.89 -4.84 -17.64
N LYS A 28 -13.56 -4.85 -17.81
CA LYS A 28 -12.78 -6.09 -17.95
C LYS A 28 -12.83 -6.97 -16.68
N ALA A 29 -12.88 -6.35 -15.52
CA ALA A 29 -12.97 -7.07 -14.25
C ALA A 29 -14.36 -7.70 -14.07
N PHE A 30 -15.43 -6.95 -14.36
CA PHE A 30 -16.81 -7.44 -14.27
C PHE A 30 -17.12 -8.51 -15.32
N ALA A 31 -16.51 -8.44 -16.50
CA ALA A 31 -16.66 -9.44 -17.54
C ALA A 31 -15.89 -10.75 -17.26
N ASN A 32 -14.99 -10.78 -16.26
CA ASN A 32 -14.21 -11.97 -15.97
C ASN A 32 -14.98 -12.93 -15.03
N PRO A 33 -15.34 -14.15 -15.46
CA PRO A 33 -16.17 -15.06 -14.67
C PRO A 33 -15.50 -15.58 -13.40
N LYS A 34 -14.18 -15.44 -13.27
CA LYS A 34 -13.43 -15.82 -12.07
C LYS A 34 -13.38 -14.68 -11.03
N MET A 35 -13.81 -13.48 -11.38
CA MET A 35 -13.78 -12.33 -10.46
C MET A 35 -15.13 -12.15 -9.78
N HIS A 36 -15.08 -12.05 -8.47
CA HIS A 36 -16.21 -11.79 -7.59
C HIS A 36 -15.94 -10.54 -6.77
N PHE A 37 -17.00 -9.89 -6.30
CA PHE A 37 -16.89 -8.64 -5.55
C PHE A 37 -17.69 -8.75 -4.26
N MET A 38 -17.05 -8.39 -3.15
CA MET A 38 -17.68 -8.16 -1.86
C MET A 38 -17.64 -6.67 -1.56
N TRP A 39 -18.75 -6.02 -1.82
CA TRP A 39 -18.93 -4.59 -1.60
C TRP A 39 -19.20 -4.27 -0.14
N ASN A 40 -18.97 -3.00 0.23
CA ASN A 40 -19.22 -2.48 1.57
C ASN A 40 -18.60 -3.36 2.66
N SER A 41 -17.42 -3.90 2.39
CA SER A 41 -16.78 -4.88 3.25
C SER A 41 -15.34 -4.52 3.57
N THR A 42 -14.93 -4.72 4.83
CA THR A 42 -13.55 -4.65 5.31
C THR A 42 -13.14 -5.96 5.97
N VAL A 43 -11.87 -6.29 5.92
CA VAL A 43 -11.31 -7.43 6.65
C VAL A 43 -10.93 -6.95 8.05
N GLU A 44 -11.51 -7.57 9.08
CA GLU A 44 -11.23 -7.26 10.49
C GLU A 44 -10.18 -8.21 11.07
N GLU A 45 -10.22 -9.48 10.70
CA GLU A 45 -9.32 -10.50 11.22
C GLU A 45 -9.01 -11.56 10.16
N ILE A 46 -7.78 -12.03 10.14
CA ILE A 46 -7.33 -13.15 9.30
C ILE A 46 -6.96 -14.29 10.24
N LYS A 47 -7.47 -15.49 9.96
CA LYS A 47 -7.29 -16.68 10.80
C LYS A 47 -6.66 -17.83 10.03
N GLY A 48 -5.98 -18.71 10.77
CA GLY A 48 -5.38 -19.91 10.23
C GLY A 48 -4.42 -20.56 11.22
N ASP A 49 -4.04 -21.79 10.92
CA ASP A 49 -3.00 -22.54 11.64
C ASP A 49 -1.92 -22.94 10.64
N GLY A 50 -0.83 -22.19 10.62
CA GLY A 50 0.24 -22.32 9.63
C GLY A 50 -0.10 -21.79 8.23
N VAL A 51 -1.36 -21.94 7.79
CA VAL A 51 -1.89 -21.36 6.53
C VAL A 51 -3.20 -20.61 6.81
N VAL A 52 -3.50 -19.62 5.98
CA VAL A 52 -4.76 -18.87 6.09
C VAL A 52 -5.91 -19.75 5.65
N ASN A 53 -6.93 -19.94 6.51
CA ASN A 53 -8.11 -20.76 6.21
C ASN A 53 -9.45 -20.05 6.42
N SER A 54 -9.46 -18.95 7.16
CA SER A 54 -10.66 -18.11 7.29
C SER A 54 -10.32 -16.64 7.56
N MET A 55 -11.32 -15.78 7.44
CA MET A 55 -11.23 -14.36 7.77
C MET A 55 -12.58 -13.84 8.26
N ILE A 56 -12.54 -12.85 9.13
CA ILE A 56 -13.73 -12.11 9.56
C ILE A 56 -13.87 -10.86 8.70
N ILE A 57 -15.00 -10.71 8.09
CA ILE A 57 -15.39 -9.54 7.29
C ILE A 57 -16.45 -8.76 8.03
N LYS A 58 -16.32 -7.44 8.01
CA LYS A 58 -17.31 -6.50 8.53
C LYS A 58 -18.01 -5.79 7.38
N ASP A 59 -19.32 -5.77 7.42
CA ASP A 59 -20.12 -4.90 6.57
C ASP A 59 -19.99 -3.44 7.05
N THR A 60 -19.58 -2.53 6.16
CA THR A 60 -19.32 -1.13 6.50
C THR A 60 -20.59 -0.29 6.67
N LYS A 61 -21.76 -0.80 6.22
CA LYS A 61 -23.04 -0.14 6.37
C LYS A 61 -23.79 -0.58 7.63
N THR A 62 -23.79 -1.89 7.91
CA THR A 62 -24.52 -2.47 9.03
C THR A 62 -23.66 -2.71 10.27
N GLY A 63 -22.35 -2.83 10.09
CA GLY A 63 -21.42 -3.23 11.15
C GLY A 63 -21.41 -4.73 11.45
N GLU A 64 -22.21 -5.52 10.74
CA GLU A 64 -22.32 -6.96 10.93
C GLU A 64 -21.01 -7.67 10.58
N LEU A 65 -20.63 -8.63 11.43
CA LEU A 65 -19.46 -9.48 11.23
C LEU A 65 -19.88 -10.84 10.67
N ARG A 66 -19.13 -11.32 9.69
CA ARG A 66 -19.30 -12.67 9.17
C ARG A 66 -17.96 -13.35 8.90
N GLU A 67 -17.91 -14.65 9.13
CA GLU A 67 -16.73 -15.45 8.80
C GLU A 67 -16.81 -15.97 7.35
N ILE A 68 -15.72 -15.81 6.61
CA ILE A 68 -15.49 -16.42 5.31
C ILE A 68 -14.43 -17.51 5.50
N LYS A 69 -14.77 -18.73 5.13
CA LYS A 69 -13.87 -19.88 5.20
C LYS A 69 -13.34 -20.25 3.82
N ALA A 70 -12.18 -20.89 3.79
CA ALA A 70 -11.67 -21.53 2.59
C ALA A 70 -12.63 -22.62 2.11
N ASP A 71 -12.67 -22.83 0.80
CA ASP A 71 -13.40 -23.96 0.23
C ASP A 71 -12.77 -25.26 0.77
N GLU A 72 -13.58 -26.28 1.04
CA GLU A 72 -13.12 -27.55 1.61
C GLU A 72 -12.04 -28.23 0.76
N GLU A 73 -12.16 -28.09 -0.56
CA GLU A 73 -11.21 -28.67 -1.52
C GLU A 73 -9.83 -28.02 -1.45
N ASP A 74 -9.76 -26.69 -1.25
CA ASP A 74 -8.49 -25.94 -1.19
C ASP A 74 -7.90 -25.88 0.23
N GLY A 75 -8.75 -25.87 1.24
CA GLY A 75 -8.38 -25.74 2.65
C GLY A 75 -7.69 -24.40 3.02
N THR A 76 -7.40 -23.55 2.03
CA THR A 76 -6.69 -22.28 2.18
C THR A 76 -7.04 -21.30 1.08
N PHE A 77 -6.70 -20.02 1.28
CA PHE A 77 -6.71 -18.99 0.24
C PHE A 77 -5.61 -17.94 0.46
N GLY A 78 -5.17 -17.31 -0.61
CA GLY A 78 -4.21 -16.21 -0.55
C GLY A 78 -4.89 -14.86 -0.33
N ILE A 79 -4.30 -14.00 0.51
CA ILE A 79 -4.76 -12.64 0.73
C ILE A 79 -3.72 -11.66 0.18
N PHE A 80 -4.18 -10.74 -0.67
CA PHE A 80 -3.39 -9.67 -1.25
C PHE A 80 -3.92 -8.32 -0.78
N VAL A 81 -3.12 -7.58 -0.02
CA VAL A 81 -3.52 -6.29 0.57
C VAL A 81 -3.09 -5.15 -0.36
N PHE A 82 -4.08 -4.51 -1.02
CA PHE A 82 -3.88 -3.39 -1.93
C PHE A 82 -4.74 -2.18 -1.53
N ILE A 83 -4.69 -1.81 -0.25
CA ILE A 83 -5.52 -0.73 0.32
C ILE A 83 -4.84 0.64 0.36
N GLY A 84 -3.63 0.74 -0.19
CA GLY A 84 -2.78 1.92 -0.19
C GLY A 84 -1.59 1.78 0.74
N PHE A 85 -0.82 2.85 0.82
CA PHE A 85 0.37 2.94 1.67
C PHE A 85 0.16 3.96 2.77
N ASP A 86 0.69 3.67 3.93
CA ASP A 86 0.75 4.54 5.09
C ASP A 86 2.22 4.75 5.47
N PRO A 87 2.81 5.92 5.15
CA PRO A 87 4.21 6.17 5.46
C PRO A 87 4.43 6.19 6.97
N LYS A 88 5.46 5.52 7.45
CA LYS A 88 5.83 5.50 8.87
C LYS A 88 6.66 6.73 9.23
N SER A 89 6.07 7.89 9.06
CA SER A 89 6.69 9.21 9.19
C SER A 89 6.26 10.00 10.43
N GLN A 90 5.45 9.40 11.31
CA GLN A 90 4.89 10.06 12.51
C GLN A 90 5.97 10.67 13.42
N LEU A 91 7.17 10.05 13.45
CA LEU A 91 8.31 10.56 14.24
C LEU A 91 8.74 11.98 13.83
N PHE A 92 8.45 12.38 12.59
CA PHE A 92 8.88 13.63 11.99
C PHE A 92 7.76 14.69 11.93
N GLU A 93 6.54 14.35 12.37
CA GLU A 93 5.43 15.31 12.44
C GLU A 93 5.80 16.53 13.30
N GLY A 94 5.56 17.71 12.76
CA GLY A 94 5.92 18.98 13.41
C GLY A 94 7.42 19.32 13.44
N LYS A 95 8.30 18.45 12.91
CA LYS A 95 9.74 18.66 12.83
C LYS A 95 10.22 18.93 11.40
N LEU A 96 9.60 18.30 10.42
CA LEU A 96 9.88 18.45 9.00
C LEU A 96 8.61 18.92 8.28
N GLU A 97 8.79 19.57 7.14
CA GLU A 97 7.69 19.85 6.22
C GLU A 97 7.15 18.55 5.64
N MET A 98 5.82 18.39 5.70
CA MET A 98 5.14 17.18 5.27
C MET A 98 3.90 17.48 4.45
N ASN A 99 3.63 16.65 3.45
CA ASN A 99 2.40 16.67 2.67
C ASN A 99 1.74 15.29 2.71
N ASN A 100 0.47 15.23 3.17
CA ASN A 100 -0.28 13.96 3.31
C ASN A 100 0.53 12.86 4.04
N ARG A 101 1.25 13.24 5.09
CA ARG A 101 2.13 12.39 5.91
C ARG A 101 3.42 11.95 5.22
N TYR A 102 3.70 12.36 3.99
CA TYR A 102 4.99 12.16 3.34
C TYR A 102 5.91 13.34 3.61
N ILE A 103 7.20 13.07 3.79
CA ILE A 103 8.22 14.12 3.97
C ILE A 103 8.42 14.84 2.64
N VAL A 104 8.34 16.16 2.65
CA VAL A 104 8.63 16.99 1.48
C VAL A 104 10.13 17.13 1.31
N THR A 105 10.63 16.87 0.10
CA THR A 105 12.04 17.06 -0.27
C THR A 105 12.14 17.79 -1.59
N ASP A 106 13.29 18.43 -1.81
CA ASP A 106 13.67 18.89 -3.14
C ASP A 106 14.22 17.74 -3.99
N LYS A 107 14.64 18.04 -5.23
CA LYS A 107 15.24 17.07 -6.15
C LYS A 107 16.57 16.48 -5.67
N TYR A 108 17.18 17.07 -4.66
CA TYR A 108 18.44 16.66 -4.06
C TYR A 108 18.24 15.96 -2.71
N MET A 109 17.01 15.63 -2.38
CA MET A 109 16.65 14.92 -1.14
C MET A 109 16.83 15.77 0.14
N HIS A 110 17.01 17.09 0.03
CA HIS A 110 17.00 17.98 1.19
C HIS A 110 15.59 18.10 1.76
N THR A 111 15.49 18.09 3.08
CA THR A 111 14.25 18.38 3.79
C THR A 111 14.17 19.87 4.15
N SER A 112 13.12 20.28 4.86
CA SER A 112 12.97 21.64 5.39
C SER A 112 14.00 22.01 6.47
N VAL A 113 14.77 21.04 6.97
CA VAL A 113 15.79 21.23 8.01
C VAL A 113 17.17 21.01 7.43
N PRO A 114 18.09 22.00 7.46
CA PRO A 114 19.47 21.85 6.98
C PRO A 114 20.19 20.67 7.65
N GLY A 115 20.90 19.87 6.84
CA GLY A 115 21.62 18.67 7.30
C GLY A 115 20.73 17.44 7.52
N VAL A 116 19.43 17.57 7.27
CA VAL A 116 18.50 16.42 7.32
C VAL A 116 18.03 16.08 5.90
N PHE A 117 18.22 14.84 5.51
CA PHE A 117 17.87 14.31 4.20
C PHE A 117 16.82 13.22 4.37
N ALA A 118 15.94 13.06 3.38
CA ALA A 118 14.97 11.98 3.36
C ALA A 118 14.92 11.35 1.96
N ALA A 119 14.75 10.03 1.91
CA ALA A 119 14.79 9.27 0.67
C ALA A 119 13.82 8.07 0.71
N GLY A 120 13.48 7.53 -0.45
CA GLY A 120 12.67 6.32 -0.57
C GLY A 120 11.17 6.57 -0.44
N ASP A 121 10.44 5.55 0.03
CA ASP A 121 8.98 5.55 0.00
C ASP A 121 8.34 6.46 1.06
N VAL A 122 9.12 7.00 1.99
CA VAL A 122 8.68 7.92 3.04
C VAL A 122 8.54 9.37 2.55
N ILE A 123 9.16 9.71 1.39
CA ILE A 123 9.06 11.05 0.81
C ILE A 123 7.87 11.20 -0.12
N GLU A 124 7.46 12.45 -0.36
CA GLU A 124 6.47 12.77 -1.38
C GLU A 124 7.03 12.51 -2.76
N LYS A 125 6.48 11.52 -3.48
CA LYS A 125 6.89 11.19 -4.84
C LYS A 125 5.80 10.44 -5.62
N HIS A 126 5.92 10.48 -6.94
CA HIS A 126 4.93 9.87 -7.83
C HIS A 126 5.03 8.34 -7.87
N LEU A 127 6.25 7.79 -7.93
CA LEU A 127 6.49 6.35 -8.10
C LEU A 127 7.24 5.78 -6.90
N ARG A 128 6.66 4.73 -6.28
CA ARG A 128 7.24 3.99 -5.17
C ARG A 128 7.61 2.59 -5.65
N GLN A 129 8.90 2.39 -5.88
CA GLN A 129 9.51 1.14 -6.30
C GLN A 129 10.90 1.02 -5.67
N VAL A 130 11.39 -0.20 -5.50
CA VAL A 130 12.73 -0.44 -4.92
C VAL A 130 13.81 0.34 -5.68
N VAL A 131 13.78 0.32 -7.01
CA VAL A 131 14.76 1.06 -7.84
C VAL A 131 14.72 2.56 -7.61
N THR A 132 13.53 3.17 -7.41
CA THR A 132 13.43 4.60 -7.13
C THR A 132 13.90 4.91 -5.71
N ALA A 133 13.65 4.03 -4.74
CA ALA A 133 14.14 4.19 -3.38
C ALA A 133 15.68 4.11 -3.31
N CYS A 134 16.30 3.20 -4.06
CA CYS A 134 17.77 3.12 -4.20
C CYS A 134 18.33 4.38 -4.84
N GLY A 135 17.70 4.89 -5.92
CA GLY A 135 18.11 6.12 -6.58
C GLY A 135 18.08 7.33 -5.65
N ASP A 136 16.97 7.53 -4.93
CA ASP A 136 16.84 8.60 -3.93
C ASP A 136 17.92 8.48 -2.85
N GLY A 137 18.17 7.25 -2.36
CA GLY A 137 19.22 7.00 -1.35
C GLY A 137 20.60 7.38 -1.84
N ALA A 138 20.95 7.07 -3.09
CA ALA A 138 22.23 7.46 -3.68
C ALA A 138 22.37 8.98 -3.76
N VAL A 139 21.32 9.70 -4.15
CA VAL A 139 21.30 11.18 -4.18
C VAL A 139 21.46 11.72 -2.76
N ALA A 140 20.66 11.23 -1.80
CA ALA A 140 20.68 11.71 -0.42
C ALA A 140 22.07 11.57 0.23
N VAL A 141 22.74 10.43 0.03
CA VAL A 141 24.10 10.20 0.57
C VAL A 141 25.12 11.14 -0.05
N THR A 142 25.06 11.37 -1.36
CA THR A 142 25.97 12.29 -2.06
C THR A 142 25.80 13.71 -1.56
N GLU A 143 24.57 14.17 -1.36
CA GLU A 143 24.30 15.51 -0.84
C GLU A 143 24.64 15.64 0.65
N ALA A 144 24.44 14.58 1.44
CA ALA A 144 24.88 14.55 2.84
C ALA A 144 26.39 14.69 2.97
N GLN A 145 27.16 14.01 2.10
CA GLN A 145 28.63 14.17 2.05
C GLN A 145 29.01 15.62 1.74
N ARG A 146 28.44 16.20 0.69
CA ARG A 146 28.70 17.61 0.32
C ARG A 146 28.38 18.59 1.44
N TYR A 147 27.27 18.32 2.15
CA TYR A 147 26.87 19.16 3.28
C TYR A 147 27.90 19.09 4.40
N VAL A 148 28.40 17.90 4.76
CA VAL A 148 29.43 17.74 5.79
C VAL A 148 30.74 18.42 5.37
N GLU A 149 31.18 18.23 4.12
CA GLU A 149 32.38 18.90 3.59
C GLU A 149 32.27 20.43 3.67
N SER A 150 31.07 20.99 3.41
CA SER A 150 30.84 22.45 3.49
C SER A 150 30.86 23.02 4.91
N LEU A 151 30.87 22.19 5.95
CA LEU A 151 30.98 22.63 7.35
C LEU A 151 32.45 22.69 7.83
N GLU A 152 33.38 22.11 7.06
CA GLU A 152 34.78 22.07 7.37
C GLU A 152 35.57 23.25 6.77
N ASP A 153 34.94 23.98 5.83
CA ASP A 153 35.47 25.22 5.22
C ASP A 153 35.05 26.46 6.04
#